data_11323b5efa94d9c6c450640241ede4aa
#
_entry.id   11323b5efa94d9c6c450640241ede4aa
#
_cell.length_a   1.000
_cell.length_b   1.000
_cell.length_c   1.000
_cell.angle_alpha   90.00
_cell.angle_beta   90.00
_cell.angle_gamma   90.00
#
_symmetry.space_group_name_H-M   'P 1'
#
loop_
_entity.id
_entity.type
_entity.pdbx_description
1 polymer ?
#
loop_
_entity_poly.entity_id
_entity_poly.type
_entity_poly.pdbx_seq_one_letter_code
_entity_poly.pdbx_strand_id
1 'polypeptide(L)'
;MDSFNNSVFISLSGINTKILILGGGKGALTKTRTLLDSGFTVHCLSKEFDFKFKDLEQSYLNLKLIYKPFTEELLDEYHLIVICTSDDKFNNSIRSICNSKNKIFIDTTRPEDSKAVLCATRKSKNIALGLRIKGKNPKASVFLCNKGKEYLKEFDNYVEFITHIRNSVTNLNNKNEILNFICSEDFLFFFNKNYHSEILELFYPELIDN
;
A
#
# COMPACT_ATOMS: atom_id res chain seq x y z
N MET A 1 17.65 -14.95 9.73
CA MET A 1 17.87 -13.59 9.17
C MET A 1 16.73 -12.71 9.61
N ASP A 2 17.01 -11.48 10.08
CA ASP A 2 15.95 -10.55 10.52
C ASP A 2 15.28 -9.94 9.27
N SER A 3 14.06 -10.39 8.96
CA SER A 3 13.29 -9.94 7.79
C SER A 3 12.95 -8.43 7.84
N PHE A 4 13.13 -7.79 9.00
CA PHE A 4 12.89 -6.34 9.14
C PHE A 4 14.01 -5.54 8.45
N ASN A 5 15.28 -5.93 8.66
CA ASN A 5 16.42 -5.24 8.10
C ASN A 5 16.66 -5.53 6.61
N ASN A 6 16.13 -6.66 6.11
CA ASN A 6 16.29 -7.12 4.72
C ASN A 6 14.97 -6.97 3.95
N SER A 7 14.36 -5.79 4.02
CA SER A 7 13.10 -5.52 3.32
C SER A 7 13.11 -4.13 2.67
N VAL A 8 12.38 -3.99 1.57
CA VAL A 8 12.10 -2.74 0.89
C VAL A 8 10.59 -2.48 0.90
N PHE A 9 10.19 -1.21 0.99
CA PHE A 9 8.81 -0.83 0.84
C PHE A 9 8.44 -0.68 -0.63
N ILE A 10 7.36 -1.36 -1.03
CA ILE A 10 6.81 -1.29 -2.37
C ILE A 10 5.34 -0.92 -2.24
N SER A 11 4.88 0.05 -3.01
CA SER A 11 3.46 0.34 -3.18
C SER A 11 2.92 -0.52 -4.32
N LEU A 12 2.03 -1.46 -3.99
CA LEU A 12 1.35 -2.28 -4.98
C LEU A 12 0.06 -1.58 -5.44
N SER A 13 -0.10 -1.45 -6.75
CA SER A 13 -1.34 -0.88 -7.33
C SER A 13 -2.48 -1.89 -7.29
N GLY A 14 -3.68 -1.44 -6.89
CA GLY A 14 -4.91 -2.25 -6.96
C GLY A 14 -5.43 -2.46 -8.39
N ILE A 15 -5.02 -1.59 -9.34
CA ILE A 15 -5.49 -1.65 -10.73
C ILE A 15 -5.01 -2.95 -11.39
N ASN A 16 -5.96 -3.76 -11.87
CA ASN A 16 -5.72 -5.05 -12.52
C ASN A 16 -4.91 -6.06 -11.68
N THR A 17 -4.83 -5.84 -10.35
CA THR A 17 -4.12 -6.74 -9.45
C THR A 17 -5.11 -7.66 -8.74
N LYS A 18 -4.96 -8.97 -8.97
CA LYS A 18 -5.78 -10.02 -8.36
C LYS A 18 -5.05 -10.64 -7.17
N ILE A 19 -5.76 -10.77 -6.06
CA ILE A 19 -5.25 -11.36 -4.83
C ILE A 19 -6.11 -12.56 -4.44
N LEU A 20 -5.46 -13.67 -4.10
CA LEU A 20 -6.13 -14.84 -3.52
C LEU A 20 -5.90 -14.86 -2.02
N ILE A 21 -6.99 -14.91 -1.26
CA ILE A 21 -6.96 -15.14 0.19
C ILE A 21 -7.41 -16.58 0.47
N LEU A 22 -6.56 -17.34 1.11
CA LEU A 22 -6.85 -18.70 1.54
C LEU A 22 -7.33 -18.66 3.00
N GLY A 23 -8.63 -18.89 3.19
CA GLY A 23 -9.31 -18.85 4.48
C GLY A 23 -10.56 -17.96 4.47
N GLY A 24 -11.52 -18.29 5.36
CA GLY A 24 -12.83 -17.63 5.47
C GLY A 24 -13.16 -17.11 6.87
N GLY A 25 -12.20 -17.12 7.80
CA GLY A 25 -12.40 -16.69 9.18
C GLY A 25 -12.24 -15.16 9.38
N LYS A 26 -12.31 -14.69 10.63
CA LYS A 26 -12.20 -13.28 11.03
C LYS A 26 -10.89 -12.61 10.54
N GLY A 27 -9.77 -13.35 10.56
CA GLY A 27 -8.47 -12.87 10.08
C GLY A 27 -8.50 -12.59 8.57
N ALA A 28 -9.04 -13.52 7.79
CA ALA A 28 -9.25 -13.37 6.35
C ALA A 28 -10.20 -12.20 6.05
N LEU A 29 -11.33 -12.08 6.77
CA LEU A 29 -12.30 -10.99 6.62
C LEU A 29 -11.63 -9.61 6.76
N THR A 30 -10.80 -9.41 7.78
CA THR A 30 -10.08 -8.15 8.01
C THR A 30 -9.14 -7.81 6.85
N LYS A 31 -8.38 -8.80 6.34
CA LYS A 31 -7.46 -8.61 5.22
C LYS A 31 -8.20 -8.35 3.91
N THR A 32 -9.29 -9.09 3.68
CA THR A 32 -10.17 -8.91 2.53
C THR A 32 -10.66 -7.47 2.46
N ARG A 33 -11.23 -6.93 3.55
CA ARG A 33 -11.72 -5.55 3.59
C ARG A 33 -10.61 -4.54 3.28
N THR A 34 -9.46 -4.66 3.94
CA THR A 34 -8.31 -3.77 3.72
C THR A 34 -7.88 -3.72 2.26
N LEU A 35 -7.85 -4.86 1.59
CA LEU A 35 -7.45 -4.96 0.19
C LEU A 35 -8.52 -4.44 -0.76
N LEU A 36 -9.80 -4.72 -0.49
CA LEU A 36 -10.93 -4.18 -1.26
C LEU A 36 -10.99 -2.65 -1.17
N ASP A 37 -10.84 -2.07 0.03
CA ASP A 37 -10.76 -0.61 0.26
C ASP A 37 -9.59 0.04 -0.49
N SER A 38 -8.60 -0.75 -0.86
CA SER A 38 -7.43 -0.31 -1.65
C SER A 38 -7.58 -0.57 -3.15
N GLY A 39 -8.75 -1.04 -3.61
CA GLY A 39 -9.10 -1.21 -5.03
C GLY A 39 -8.60 -2.52 -5.67
N PHE A 40 -8.14 -3.49 -4.88
CA PHE A 40 -7.74 -4.80 -5.41
C PHE A 40 -8.95 -5.66 -5.78
N THR A 41 -8.78 -6.52 -6.79
CA THR A 41 -9.69 -7.64 -7.02
C THR A 41 -9.31 -8.76 -6.06
N VAL A 42 -10.21 -9.13 -5.16
CA VAL A 42 -9.95 -10.11 -4.11
C VAL A 42 -10.85 -11.32 -4.29
N HIS A 43 -10.24 -12.50 -4.37
CA HIS A 43 -10.92 -13.77 -4.32
C HIS A 43 -10.56 -14.47 -3.01
N CYS A 44 -11.56 -14.94 -2.29
CA CYS A 44 -11.37 -15.69 -1.05
C CYS A 44 -11.77 -17.15 -1.26
N LEU A 45 -10.88 -18.07 -0.94
CA LEU A 45 -11.14 -19.51 -1.03
C LEU A 45 -11.21 -20.12 0.36
N SER A 46 -12.36 -20.70 0.67
CA SER A 46 -12.61 -21.43 1.93
C SER A 46 -13.75 -22.42 1.78
N LYS A 47 -13.77 -23.46 2.64
CA LYS A 47 -14.94 -24.35 2.78
C LYS A 47 -16.11 -23.63 3.42
N GLU A 48 -15.82 -22.75 4.40
CA GLU A 48 -16.79 -21.98 5.16
C GLU A 48 -16.30 -20.55 5.31
N PHE A 49 -17.24 -19.60 5.37
CA PHE A 49 -16.95 -18.18 5.55
C PHE A 49 -17.68 -17.65 6.79
N ASP A 50 -17.03 -16.74 7.50
CA ASP A 50 -17.69 -15.91 8.52
C ASP A 50 -18.89 -15.19 7.88
N PHE A 51 -20.01 -15.12 8.59
CA PHE A 51 -21.27 -14.58 8.07
C PHE A 51 -21.13 -13.15 7.51
N LYS A 52 -20.18 -12.36 8.01
CA LYS A 52 -19.91 -10.99 7.53
C LYS A 52 -19.31 -10.92 6.14
N PHE A 53 -18.87 -12.04 5.57
CA PHE A 53 -18.45 -12.06 4.17
C PHE A 53 -19.61 -11.82 3.20
N LYS A 54 -20.85 -12.17 3.58
CA LYS A 54 -22.03 -11.88 2.78
C LYS A 54 -22.26 -10.39 2.62
N ASP A 55 -22.08 -9.62 3.70
CA ASP A 55 -22.23 -8.16 3.66
C ASP A 55 -21.15 -7.53 2.78
N LEU A 56 -19.89 -8.07 2.85
CA LEU A 56 -18.80 -7.63 1.99
C LEU A 56 -19.08 -7.94 0.51
N GLU A 57 -19.56 -9.12 0.18
CA GLU A 57 -19.86 -9.52 -1.19
C GLU A 57 -20.96 -8.64 -1.82
N GLN A 58 -21.94 -8.20 -1.02
CA GLN A 58 -22.95 -7.23 -1.48
C GLN A 58 -22.39 -5.82 -1.67
N SER A 59 -21.35 -5.44 -0.90
CA SER A 59 -20.80 -4.09 -0.90
C SER A 59 -19.69 -3.88 -1.94
N TYR A 60 -19.03 -4.97 -2.39
CA TYR A 60 -17.83 -4.89 -3.24
C TYR A 60 -17.94 -5.79 -4.47
N LEU A 61 -18.09 -5.19 -5.64
CA LEU A 61 -18.16 -5.91 -6.93
C LEU A 61 -16.86 -6.64 -7.31
N ASN A 62 -15.75 -6.24 -6.72
CA ASN A 62 -14.42 -6.82 -6.90
C ASN A 62 -14.07 -7.91 -5.88
N LEU A 63 -15.06 -8.41 -5.11
CA LEU A 63 -14.95 -9.58 -4.26
C LEU A 63 -15.59 -10.80 -4.91
N LYS A 64 -14.91 -11.96 -4.82
CA LYS A 64 -15.47 -13.27 -5.17
C LYS A 64 -15.19 -14.28 -4.08
N LEU A 65 -16.23 -14.98 -3.61
CA LEU A 65 -16.12 -16.09 -2.67
C LEU A 65 -16.07 -17.42 -3.46
N ILE A 66 -15.10 -18.27 -3.13
CA ILE A 66 -14.84 -19.53 -3.82
C ILE A 66 -14.99 -20.67 -2.79
N TYR A 67 -15.94 -21.57 -3.03
CA TYR A 67 -16.28 -22.70 -2.17
C TYR A 67 -15.70 -24.04 -2.71
N LYS A 68 -14.82 -23.96 -3.71
CA LYS A 68 -14.20 -25.15 -4.34
C LYS A 68 -13.00 -25.63 -3.52
N PRO A 69 -12.59 -26.91 -3.65
CA PRO A 69 -11.29 -27.38 -3.20
C PRO A 69 -10.15 -26.56 -3.82
N PHE A 70 -9.07 -26.40 -3.08
CA PHE A 70 -7.84 -25.80 -3.59
C PHE A 70 -7.18 -26.71 -4.62
N THR A 71 -6.71 -26.13 -5.72
CA THR A 71 -5.80 -26.77 -6.66
C THR A 71 -4.59 -25.86 -6.89
N GLU A 72 -3.44 -26.47 -7.24
CA GLU A 72 -2.19 -25.71 -7.39
C GLU A 72 -2.24 -24.70 -8.54
N GLU A 73 -2.93 -25.06 -9.62
CA GLU A 73 -3.10 -24.25 -10.83
C GLU A 73 -3.82 -22.95 -10.53
N LEU A 74 -4.68 -22.95 -9.50
CA LEU A 74 -5.40 -21.75 -9.08
C LEU A 74 -4.44 -20.60 -8.74
N LEU A 75 -3.26 -20.88 -8.19
CA LEU A 75 -2.28 -19.85 -7.84
C LEU A 75 -1.77 -19.06 -9.06
N ASP A 76 -1.82 -19.63 -10.25
CA ASP A 76 -1.29 -19.00 -11.47
C ASP A 76 -2.13 -17.79 -11.91
N GLU A 77 -3.39 -17.74 -11.50
CA GLU A 77 -4.31 -16.63 -11.80
C GLU A 77 -4.06 -15.37 -10.95
N TYR A 78 -3.24 -15.45 -9.89
CA TYR A 78 -3.11 -14.38 -8.88
C TYR A 78 -1.69 -13.84 -8.77
N HIS A 79 -1.60 -12.53 -8.50
CA HIS A 79 -0.34 -11.81 -8.31
C HIS A 79 0.19 -11.95 -6.88
N LEU A 80 -0.70 -12.02 -5.90
CA LEU A 80 -0.37 -12.11 -4.49
C LEU A 80 -1.28 -13.15 -3.82
N ILE A 81 -0.67 -13.98 -2.97
CA ILE A 81 -1.36 -15.00 -2.18
C ILE A 81 -1.33 -14.60 -0.70
N VAL A 82 -2.46 -14.70 -0.02
CA VAL A 82 -2.57 -14.41 1.43
C VAL A 82 -3.07 -15.66 2.14
N ILE A 83 -2.24 -16.21 3.01
CA ILE A 83 -2.53 -17.43 3.79
C ILE A 83 -3.13 -16.99 5.13
N CYS A 84 -4.40 -17.35 5.36
CA CYS A 84 -5.19 -16.98 6.54
C CYS A 84 -5.97 -18.17 7.13
N THR A 85 -5.51 -19.40 6.93
CA THR A 85 -6.17 -20.60 7.50
C THR A 85 -5.54 -20.98 8.84
N SER A 86 -6.25 -21.78 9.63
CA SER A 86 -5.74 -22.42 10.85
C SER A 86 -5.14 -23.81 10.59
N ASP A 87 -5.19 -24.31 9.35
CA ASP A 87 -4.64 -25.61 8.98
C ASP A 87 -3.14 -25.49 8.66
N ASP A 88 -2.30 -25.81 9.63
CA ASP A 88 -0.85 -25.71 9.48
C ASP A 88 -0.28 -26.63 8.39
N LYS A 89 -0.85 -27.80 8.16
CA LYS A 89 -0.39 -28.72 7.10
C LYS A 89 -0.69 -28.13 5.74
N PHE A 90 -1.89 -27.59 5.55
CA PHE A 90 -2.28 -26.90 4.34
C PHE A 90 -1.43 -25.64 4.13
N ASN A 91 -1.23 -24.80 5.13
CA ASN A 91 -0.40 -23.61 5.05
C ASN A 91 1.05 -23.94 4.64
N ASN A 92 1.63 -25.03 5.19
CA ASN A 92 2.97 -25.51 4.81
C ASN A 92 3.04 -25.91 3.33
N SER A 93 2.02 -26.63 2.82
CA SER A 93 1.97 -27.01 1.41
C SER A 93 1.88 -25.78 0.50
N ILE A 94 1.04 -24.80 0.85
CA ILE A 94 0.91 -23.56 0.09
C ILE A 94 2.23 -22.77 0.05
N ARG A 95 2.93 -22.64 1.20
CA ARG A 95 4.26 -21.98 1.24
C ARG A 95 5.25 -22.67 0.31
N SER A 96 5.27 -24.01 0.32
CA SER A 96 6.15 -24.80 -0.55
C SER A 96 5.85 -24.53 -2.03
N ILE A 97 4.57 -24.58 -2.42
CA ILE A 97 4.12 -24.32 -3.80
C ILE A 97 4.43 -22.88 -4.19
N CYS A 98 4.15 -21.89 -3.34
CA CYS A 98 4.47 -20.49 -3.63
C CYS A 98 5.97 -20.28 -3.83
N ASN A 99 6.81 -20.95 -3.04
CA ASN A 99 8.27 -20.88 -3.19
C ASN A 99 8.74 -21.51 -4.51
N SER A 100 8.24 -22.69 -4.88
CA SER A 100 8.59 -23.37 -6.15
C SER A 100 8.16 -22.58 -7.37
N LYS A 101 7.01 -21.90 -7.29
CA LYS A 101 6.47 -21.06 -8.38
C LYS A 101 6.97 -19.59 -8.31
N ASN A 102 7.88 -19.23 -7.42
CA ASN A 102 8.35 -17.85 -7.20
C ASN A 102 7.20 -16.83 -6.96
N LYS A 103 6.09 -17.26 -6.38
CA LYS A 103 4.96 -16.38 -6.03
C LYS A 103 5.28 -15.57 -4.78
N ILE A 104 4.84 -14.30 -4.78
CA ILE A 104 4.85 -13.49 -3.56
C ILE A 104 3.66 -13.91 -2.71
N PHE A 105 3.93 -14.19 -1.43
CA PHE A 105 2.88 -14.54 -0.49
C PHE A 105 3.05 -13.89 0.88
N ILE A 106 1.94 -13.75 1.57
CA ILE A 106 1.83 -13.26 2.94
C ILE A 106 1.22 -14.38 3.77
N ASP A 107 1.91 -14.85 4.79
CA ASP A 107 1.36 -15.80 5.75
C ASP A 107 1.04 -15.07 7.05
N THR A 108 -0.24 -14.99 7.40
CA THR A 108 -0.69 -14.32 8.63
C THR A 108 -0.47 -15.16 9.88
N THR A 109 -0.20 -16.46 9.73
CA THR A 109 0.05 -17.40 10.82
C THR A 109 1.54 -17.46 11.18
N ARG A 110 2.42 -17.35 10.16
CA ARG A 110 3.88 -17.33 10.30
C ARG A 110 4.47 -16.19 9.46
N PRO A 111 4.35 -14.94 9.94
CA PRO A 111 4.84 -13.79 9.18
C PRO A 111 6.35 -13.82 8.88
N GLU A 112 7.13 -14.53 9.66
CA GLU A 112 8.56 -14.76 9.46
C GLU A 112 8.89 -15.55 8.20
N ASP A 113 7.97 -16.42 7.75
CA ASP A 113 8.11 -17.24 6.55
C ASP A 113 7.57 -16.53 5.29
N SER A 114 6.97 -15.35 5.46
CA SER A 114 6.36 -14.58 4.36
C SER A 114 7.38 -13.92 3.45
N LYS A 115 7.06 -13.83 2.16
CA LYS A 115 7.80 -13.01 1.19
C LYS A 115 7.41 -11.53 1.24
N ALA A 116 6.22 -11.21 1.75
CA ALA A 116 5.72 -9.85 1.90
C ALA A 116 4.93 -9.69 3.21
N VAL A 117 4.72 -8.46 3.65
CA VAL A 117 3.94 -8.13 4.85
C VAL A 117 2.99 -6.99 4.51
N LEU A 118 1.73 -7.11 4.93
CA LEU A 118 0.80 -5.98 4.88
C LEU A 118 1.13 -5.00 6.00
N CYS A 119 1.64 -3.85 5.62
CA CYS A 119 1.93 -2.75 6.54
C CYS A 119 0.66 -2.00 6.94
N ALA A 120 0.70 -1.30 8.08
CA ALA A 120 -0.32 -0.29 8.36
C ALA A 120 -0.17 0.84 7.35
N THR A 121 -1.27 1.21 6.67
CA THR A 121 -1.26 2.26 5.66
C THR A 121 -2.28 3.34 5.98
N ARG A 122 -1.95 4.59 5.66
CA ARG A 122 -2.87 5.73 5.71
C ARG A 122 -2.65 6.61 4.49
N LYS A 123 -3.71 7.30 4.09
CA LYS A 123 -3.66 8.25 2.97
C LYS A 123 -4.25 9.57 3.42
N SER A 124 -3.67 10.66 2.96
CA SER A 124 -4.27 11.99 2.89
C SER A 124 -4.71 12.29 1.46
N LYS A 125 -4.90 13.53 1.07
CA LYS A 125 -5.26 13.91 -0.31
C LYS A 125 -4.16 13.51 -1.30
N ASN A 126 -2.90 13.85 -0.97
CA ASN A 126 -1.76 13.74 -1.90
C ASN A 126 -0.65 12.79 -1.40
N ILE A 127 -0.74 12.27 -0.15
CA ILE A 127 0.32 11.49 0.46
C ILE A 127 -0.21 10.13 0.92
N ALA A 128 0.54 9.06 0.61
CA ALA A 128 0.31 7.73 1.15
C ALA A 128 1.48 7.33 2.06
N LEU A 129 1.15 6.88 3.27
CA LEU A 129 2.12 6.42 4.26
C LEU A 129 1.94 4.93 4.53
N GLY A 130 3.03 4.16 4.42
CA GLY A 130 3.13 2.78 4.90
C GLY A 130 4.08 2.70 6.09
N LEU A 131 3.68 1.98 7.16
CA LEU A 131 4.48 1.85 8.36
C LEU A 131 4.57 0.40 8.81
N ARG A 132 5.81 -0.05 9.04
CA ARG A 132 6.14 -1.35 9.65
C ARG A 132 7.00 -1.10 10.89
N ILE A 133 6.69 -1.75 11.98
CA ILE A 133 7.53 -1.77 13.19
C ILE A 133 8.19 -3.12 13.36
N LYS A 134 9.30 -3.17 14.06
CA LYS A 134 9.93 -4.42 14.48
C LYS A 134 9.06 -5.09 15.56
N GLY A 135 8.81 -6.39 15.39
CA GLY A 135 7.96 -7.17 16.31
C GLY A 135 6.49 -7.27 15.88
N LYS A 136 5.70 -7.99 16.68
CA LYS A 136 4.30 -8.35 16.38
C LYS A 136 3.32 -7.45 17.17
N ASN A 137 3.27 -6.15 16.85
CA ASN A 137 2.32 -5.23 17.50
C ASN A 137 1.53 -4.40 16.46
N PRO A 138 0.47 -4.96 15.87
CA PRO A 138 -0.32 -4.27 14.85
C PRO A 138 -1.03 -3.01 15.39
N LYS A 139 -1.40 -2.97 16.67
CA LYS A 139 -2.03 -1.79 17.27
C LYS A 139 -1.05 -0.61 17.33
N ALA A 140 0.21 -0.86 17.69
CA ALA A 140 1.24 0.18 17.68
C ALA A 140 1.51 0.70 16.25
N SER A 141 1.58 -0.20 15.25
CA SER A 141 1.73 0.20 13.85
C SER A 141 0.59 1.10 13.39
N VAL A 142 -0.65 0.75 13.71
CA VAL A 142 -1.84 1.55 13.38
C VAL A 142 -1.80 2.90 14.10
N PHE A 143 -1.47 2.93 15.39
CA PHE A 143 -1.37 4.16 16.17
C PHE A 143 -0.33 5.13 15.60
N LEU A 144 0.89 4.63 15.33
CA LEU A 144 1.96 5.46 14.77
C LEU A 144 1.65 5.91 13.34
N CYS A 145 1.03 5.04 12.54
CA CYS A 145 0.60 5.38 11.18
C CYS A 145 -0.48 6.49 11.18
N ASN A 146 -1.41 6.47 12.16
CA ASN A 146 -2.37 7.56 12.35
C ASN A 146 -1.67 8.88 12.70
N LYS A 147 -0.71 8.86 13.64
CA LYS A 147 0.07 10.05 14.00
C LYS A 147 0.86 10.60 12.81
N GLY A 148 1.51 9.72 12.05
CA GLY A 148 2.22 10.12 10.83
C GLY A 148 1.28 10.73 9.79
N LYS A 149 0.07 10.19 9.60
CA LYS A 149 -0.93 10.77 8.71
C LYS A 149 -1.31 12.20 9.13
N GLU A 150 -1.61 12.43 10.40
CA GLU A 150 -2.01 13.77 10.88
C GLU A 150 -0.89 14.80 10.65
N TYR A 151 0.36 14.43 10.90
CA TYR A 151 1.51 15.29 10.59
C TYR A 151 1.66 15.55 9.09
N LEU A 152 1.65 14.48 8.26
CA LEU A 152 1.87 14.61 6.82
C LEU A 152 0.72 15.30 6.09
N LYS A 153 -0.49 15.27 6.63
CA LYS A 153 -1.65 15.96 6.06
C LYS A 153 -1.44 17.47 5.92
N GLU A 154 -0.64 18.07 6.79
CA GLU A 154 -0.30 19.49 6.74
C GLU A 154 0.47 19.86 5.47
N PHE A 155 1.13 18.89 4.85
CA PHE A 155 1.91 19.06 3.63
C PHE A 155 1.11 18.80 2.34
N ASP A 156 -0.16 18.43 2.40
CA ASP A 156 -0.93 18.08 1.18
C ASP A 156 -0.96 19.21 0.15
N ASN A 157 -1.18 20.46 0.60
CA ASN A 157 -1.21 21.61 -0.30
C ASN A 157 0.19 21.92 -0.86
N TYR A 158 1.22 21.77 -0.04
CA TYR A 158 2.60 21.94 -0.51
C TYR A 158 2.98 20.89 -1.55
N VAL A 159 2.66 19.61 -1.31
CA VAL A 159 2.91 18.53 -2.27
C VAL A 159 2.14 18.75 -3.58
N GLU A 160 0.91 19.23 -3.51
CA GLU A 160 0.12 19.57 -4.70
C GLU A 160 0.80 20.67 -5.51
N PHE A 161 1.24 21.73 -4.85
CA PHE A 161 1.93 22.85 -5.47
C PHE A 161 3.25 22.44 -6.13
N ILE A 162 4.16 21.79 -5.40
CA ILE A 162 5.46 21.36 -5.95
C ILE A 162 5.29 20.33 -7.08
N THR A 163 4.23 19.50 -7.04
CA THR A 163 3.92 18.58 -8.12
C THR A 163 3.46 19.33 -9.38
N HIS A 164 2.68 20.38 -9.23
CA HIS A 164 2.30 21.25 -10.35
C HIS A 164 3.54 21.86 -10.99
N ILE A 165 4.42 22.50 -10.20
CA ILE A 165 5.69 23.07 -10.70
C ILE A 165 6.54 22.01 -11.40
N ARG A 166 6.71 20.82 -10.78
CA ARG A 166 7.47 19.72 -11.40
C ARG A 166 6.97 19.37 -12.80
N ASN A 167 5.67 19.42 -13.03
CA ASN A 167 5.07 19.09 -14.32
C ASN A 167 5.28 20.23 -15.34
N SER A 168 5.27 21.51 -14.92
CA SER A 168 5.50 22.66 -15.80
C SER A 168 6.96 22.77 -16.25
N VAL A 169 7.92 22.38 -15.40
CA VAL A 169 9.36 22.49 -15.69
C VAL A 169 9.95 21.32 -16.47
N THR A 170 9.15 20.41 -16.98
CA THR A 170 9.64 19.14 -17.57
C THR A 170 10.67 19.35 -18.68
N ASN A 171 10.56 20.42 -19.47
CA ASN A 171 11.39 20.72 -20.63
C ASN A 171 12.48 21.79 -20.35
N LEU A 172 12.61 22.27 -19.12
CA LEU A 172 13.60 23.30 -18.78
C LEU A 172 14.98 22.68 -18.49
N ASN A 173 16.05 23.37 -18.93
CA ASN A 173 17.44 22.92 -18.71
C ASN A 173 17.82 22.92 -17.22
N ASN A 174 17.31 23.87 -16.43
CA ASN A 174 17.56 24.04 -15.00
C ASN A 174 16.53 23.32 -14.11
N LYS A 175 15.74 22.39 -14.67
CA LYS A 175 14.72 21.63 -13.97
C LYS A 175 15.19 21.09 -12.61
N ASN A 176 16.35 20.45 -12.56
CA ASN A 176 16.85 19.85 -11.32
C ASN A 176 17.16 20.88 -10.23
N GLU A 177 17.64 22.06 -10.64
CA GLU A 177 17.88 23.18 -9.73
C GLU A 177 16.57 23.69 -9.14
N ILE A 178 15.56 23.93 -9.97
CA ILE A 178 14.22 24.34 -9.54
C ILE A 178 13.62 23.32 -8.57
N LEU A 179 13.68 22.03 -8.93
CA LEU A 179 13.12 20.96 -8.08
C LEU A 179 13.83 20.85 -6.73
N ASN A 180 15.15 21.03 -6.70
CA ASN A 180 15.90 21.03 -5.44
C ASN A 180 15.51 22.23 -4.57
N PHE A 181 15.34 23.41 -5.19
CA PHE A 181 14.91 24.60 -4.48
C PHE A 181 13.52 24.47 -3.89
N ILE A 182 12.51 24.09 -4.69
CA ILE A 182 11.13 23.96 -4.22
C ILE A 182 10.92 22.79 -3.24
N CYS A 183 11.87 21.87 -3.12
CA CYS A 183 11.87 20.78 -2.13
C CYS A 183 12.80 21.08 -0.94
N SER A 184 13.13 22.36 -0.68
CA SER A 184 13.97 22.77 0.45
C SER A 184 13.15 23.28 1.64
N GLU A 185 13.77 23.28 2.83
CA GLU A 185 13.18 23.89 4.04
C GLU A 185 12.96 25.39 3.88
N ASP A 186 13.85 26.08 3.16
CA ASP A 186 13.72 27.50 2.90
C ASP A 186 12.48 27.81 2.05
N PHE A 187 12.25 27.02 1.00
CA PHE A 187 11.06 27.22 0.18
C PHE A 187 9.78 26.82 0.93
N LEU A 188 9.80 25.76 1.73
CA LEU A 188 8.68 25.39 2.60
C LEU A 188 8.33 26.52 3.59
N PHE A 189 9.35 27.22 4.16
CA PHE A 189 9.11 28.39 4.99
C PHE A 189 8.36 29.50 4.24
N PHE A 190 8.77 29.85 3.02
CA PHE A 190 8.09 30.84 2.21
C PHE A 190 6.69 30.39 1.77
N PHE A 191 6.53 29.11 1.45
CA PHE A 191 5.23 28.53 1.14
C PHE A 191 4.25 28.70 2.29
N ASN A 192 4.66 28.39 3.51
CA ASN A 192 3.84 28.53 4.72
C ASN A 192 3.52 30.00 5.07
N LYS A 193 4.28 30.94 4.54
CA LYS A 193 4.05 32.41 4.65
C LYS A 193 3.27 32.98 3.47
N ASN A 194 2.86 32.14 2.51
CA ASN A 194 2.20 32.55 1.25
C ASN A 194 3.04 33.47 0.36
N TYR A 195 4.38 33.40 0.44
CA TYR A 195 5.31 34.14 -0.42
C TYR A 195 5.93 33.26 -1.54
N HIS A 196 5.40 32.08 -1.75
CA HIS A 196 5.97 31.11 -2.69
C HIS A 196 5.94 31.59 -4.14
N SER A 197 4.92 32.34 -4.55
CA SER A 197 4.82 32.88 -5.91
C SER A 197 5.86 33.97 -6.16
N GLU A 198 5.99 34.92 -5.23
CA GLU A 198 6.94 36.02 -5.33
C GLU A 198 8.40 35.53 -5.31
N ILE A 199 8.66 34.48 -4.54
CA ILE A 199 9.99 33.87 -4.48
C ILE A 199 10.30 33.12 -5.78
N LEU A 200 9.34 32.43 -6.37
CA LEU A 200 9.54 31.79 -7.67
C LEU A 200 9.73 32.80 -8.78
N GLU A 201 8.96 33.88 -8.80
CA GLU A 201 9.12 34.96 -9.75
C GLU A 201 10.51 35.61 -9.67
N LEU A 202 11.02 35.78 -8.46
CA LEU A 202 12.35 36.38 -8.22
C LEU A 202 13.49 35.50 -8.73
N PHE A 203 13.44 34.17 -8.47
CA PHE A 203 14.54 33.26 -8.78
C PHE A 203 14.38 32.51 -10.10
N TYR A 204 13.14 32.34 -10.58
CA TYR A 204 12.80 31.56 -11.78
C TYR A 204 11.66 32.22 -12.55
N PRO A 205 11.88 33.45 -13.10
CA PRO A 205 10.83 34.19 -13.79
C PRO A 205 10.22 33.45 -14.99
N GLU A 206 10.97 32.52 -15.59
CA GLU A 206 10.51 31.67 -16.69
C GLU A 206 9.35 30.74 -16.34
N LEU A 207 9.02 30.57 -15.04
CA LEU A 207 7.88 29.77 -14.61
C LEU A 207 6.53 30.49 -14.70
N ILE A 208 6.54 31.80 -14.89
CA ILE A 208 5.35 32.66 -14.90
C ILE A 208 4.88 32.92 -16.32
N ASP A 209 5.80 32.86 -17.29
CA ASP A 209 5.54 33.12 -18.70
C ASP A 209 4.97 31.92 -19.48
N ASN A 210 4.63 30.80 -18.81
CA ASN A 210 4.04 29.61 -19.36
C ASN A 210 2.71 29.26 -18.66
#